data_1113c5a0ad683ff9d3c1919185f83da6
#
_entry.id   1113c5a0ad683ff9d3c1919185f83da6
#
_cell.length_a   1.000
_cell.length_b   1.000
_cell.length_c   1.000
_cell.angle_alpha   90.00
_cell.angle_beta   90.00
_cell.angle_gamma   90.00
#
_symmetry.space_group_name_H-M   'P 1'
#
loop_
_entity.id
_entity.type
_entity.pdbx_description
1 polymer ?
#
loop_
_entity_poly.entity_id
_entity_poly.type
_entity_poly.pdbx_seq_one_letter_code
_entity_poly.pdbx_strand_id
1 'polypeptide(L)'
;MRELMRGLVPVALALALANPAEAQKQEPPPAGTPKDFKLPPKREFTLPNGMAVTLVPFGTVPKVAVVLAVRAGRANERPEQTWLSGLTGDLMQEGTRTIPAAKLAEEVAGMGGNLSVTVGTDQTTIGGEVLGERAAALVRLVADVTRNPLLPASELERLKADRLRALSIQKSQPQPVAEEKFRAILYGATPYGRLFPEEVAFRRITLDQVRAFHRANFGAQRSHLYVAGVFDRAAVESAIRQAFGDWQRGPTPAPAQPKSRAQRTLVLLDRPGAVQSTIIMGLPVPDPADSEYVPLLVTNSLLGGAFGSRITSNIREQKGYSYSPFSAVTDQYRLAHWAEQADVPTNVTGASLKEIFNEIDRLRSEAPPQPELTGIERNLAGVFALQNSSRLGVIGRLQFVDFHGLPDAYLTDYVKRVLAVTPGQVKTMAQRYLQPDSMTIVVVGDKKTVAEQVKPYQRSGS
;
A
#
# COMPACT_ATOMS: atom_id res chain seq x y z
N MET A 1 -83.32 8.34 30.88
CA MET A 1 -82.11 7.74 30.46
C MET A 1 -81.25 8.77 29.78
N ARG A 2 -80.64 9.53 30.62
CA ARG A 2 -79.77 10.68 30.35
C ARG A 2 -78.36 10.25 30.68
N GLU A 3 -77.39 10.86 30.00
CA GLU A 3 -75.97 10.77 30.25
C GLU A 3 -75.22 9.63 29.58
N LEU A 4 -74.67 9.95 28.40
CA LEU A 4 -73.38 9.45 27.89
C LEU A 4 -73.06 10.11 26.54
N MET A 5 -72.97 11.44 26.55
CA MET A 5 -72.42 12.25 25.44
C MET A 5 -71.55 13.38 26.03
N ARG A 6 -70.32 13.06 26.44
CA ARG A 6 -69.27 14.07 26.68
C ARG A 6 -67.91 13.38 26.52
N GLY A 7 -67.15 13.70 25.49
CA GLY A 7 -65.75 13.32 25.47
C GLY A 7 -65.14 12.99 24.09
N LEU A 8 -65.52 13.72 23.06
CA LEU A 8 -64.77 13.72 21.79
C LEU A 8 -64.43 15.18 21.48
N VAL A 9 -63.36 15.68 22.02
CA VAL A 9 -62.72 16.94 21.75
C VAL A 9 -61.28 16.66 21.29
N PRO A 10 -60.68 17.42 20.40
CA PRO A 10 -60.05 16.98 19.14
C PRO A 10 -58.56 16.67 19.34
N VAL A 11 -58.15 15.48 18.95
CA VAL A 11 -56.73 15.09 18.72
C VAL A 11 -56.28 15.51 17.30
N ALA A 12 -57.11 16.27 16.58
CA ALA A 12 -56.87 16.61 15.18
C ALA A 12 -56.06 17.89 14.92
N LEU A 13 -55.49 18.55 15.95
CA LEU A 13 -54.81 19.85 15.76
C LEU A 13 -53.32 19.86 16.15
N ALA A 14 -52.70 18.72 16.35
CA ALA A 14 -51.27 18.62 16.69
C ALA A 14 -50.37 18.04 15.54
N LEU A 15 -50.95 17.76 14.37
CA LEU A 15 -50.23 17.16 13.24
C LEU A 15 -49.92 18.13 12.10
N ALA A 16 -50.12 19.43 12.25
CA ALA A 16 -49.95 20.43 11.18
C ALA A 16 -48.71 21.34 11.32
N LEU A 17 -47.75 21.06 12.20
CA LEU A 17 -46.51 21.85 12.34
C LEU A 17 -45.23 20.99 12.38
N ALA A 18 -45.23 19.82 11.80
CA ALA A 18 -43.97 19.21 11.41
C ALA A 18 -43.53 19.84 10.09
N ASN A 19 -42.90 21.02 10.16
CA ASN A 19 -42.02 21.46 9.07
C ASN A 19 -41.04 20.30 8.84
N PRO A 20 -40.88 19.78 7.59
CA PRO A 20 -39.74 18.96 7.32
C PRO A 20 -38.52 19.80 7.67
N ALA A 21 -37.78 19.41 8.68
CA ALA A 21 -36.45 19.95 8.88
C ALA A 21 -35.68 19.61 7.60
N GLU A 22 -35.66 20.53 6.66
CA GLU A 22 -34.64 20.50 5.61
C GLU A 22 -33.32 20.39 6.35
N ALA A 23 -32.70 19.24 6.29
CA ALA A 23 -31.34 19.08 6.76
C ALA A 23 -30.51 20.11 6.00
N GLN A 24 -30.29 21.27 6.62
CA GLN A 24 -29.46 22.32 6.03
C GLN A 24 -28.12 21.65 5.74
N LYS A 25 -27.84 21.49 4.47
CA LYS A 25 -26.56 20.99 4.00
C LYS A 25 -25.52 21.98 4.49
N GLN A 26 -24.90 21.66 5.61
CA GLN A 26 -23.91 22.55 6.21
C GLN A 26 -22.76 22.67 5.22
N GLU A 27 -22.52 23.87 4.73
CA GLU A 27 -21.40 24.09 3.82
C GLU A 27 -20.09 23.70 4.51
N PRO A 28 -19.19 22.98 3.81
CA PRO A 28 -17.90 22.64 4.39
C PRO A 28 -17.18 23.93 4.84
N PRO A 29 -16.46 23.91 5.96
CA PRO A 29 -15.69 25.06 6.37
C PRO A 29 -14.73 25.50 5.26
N PRO A 30 -14.48 26.81 5.10
CA PRO A 30 -13.59 27.29 4.06
C PRO A 30 -12.21 26.63 4.20
N ALA A 31 -11.66 26.18 3.08
CA ALA A 31 -10.37 25.49 3.06
C ALA A 31 -9.27 26.44 3.53
N GLY A 32 -8.58 26.07 4.60
CA GLY A 32 -7.40 26.76 5.09
C GLY A 32 -6.21 26.65 4.13
N THR A 33 -5.22 27.51 4.27
CA THR A 33 -3.94 27.38 3.58
C THR A 33 -3.18 26.18 4.14
N PRO A 34 -2.73 25.22 3.30
CA PRO A 34 -1.90 24.11 3.78
C PRO A 34 -0.63 24.63 4.48
N LYS A 35 -0.33 24.10 5.66
CA LYS A 35 0.88 24.47 6.40
C LYS A 35 2.08 23.71 5.85
N ASP A 36 3.24 24.34 5.89
CA ASP A 36 4.51 23.68 5.60
C ASP A 36 4.71 22.49 6.56
N PHE A 37 5.11 21.37 6.01
CA PHE A 37 5.47 20.21 6.82
C PHE A 37 6.84 20.44 7.45
N LYS A 38 6.92 20.20 8.75
CA LYS A 38 8.18 20.19 9.49
C LYS A 38 8.48 18.77 9.92
N LEU A 39 9.60 18.24 9.43
CA LEU A 39 10.08 16.94 9.89
C LEU A 39 10.40 17.05 11.40
N PRO A 40 9.89 16.14 12.24
CA PRO A 40 10.26 16.12 13.65
C PRO A 40 11.78 16.01 13.83
N PRO A 41 12.36 16.61 14.89
CA PRO A 41 13.75 16.42 15.20
C PRO A 41 14.09 14.94 15.28
N LYS A 42 15.13 14.51 14.57
CA LYS A 42 15.58 13.12 14.59
C LYS A 42 17.04 13.02 15.00
N ARG A 43 17.39 11.92 15.64
CA ARG A 43 18.78 11.53 15.93
C ARG A 43 19.10 10.28 15.13
N GLU A 44 20.10 10.37 14.30
CA GLU A 44 20.58 9.28 13.45
C GLU A 44 21.98 8.86 13.87
N PHE A 45 22.21 7.55 13.87
CA PHE A 45 23.54 6.98 14.06
C PHE A 45 23.59 5.57 13.44
N THR A 46 24.80 5.11 13.21
CA THR A 46 25.07 3.77 12.71
C THR A 46 25.85 2.97 13.75
N LEU A 47 25.45 1.74 14.01
CA LEU A 47 26.20 0.82 14.85
C LEU A 47 27.47 0.35 14.12
N PRO A 48 28.53 -0.10 14.85
CA PRO A 48 29.78 -0.58 14.25
C PRO A 48 29.58 -1.72 13.24
N ASN A 49 28.52 -2.50 13.38
CA ASN A 49 28.15 -3.58 12.45
C ASN A 49 27.40 -3.11 11.19
N GLY A 50 27.16 -1.80 11.04
CA GLY A 50 26.54 -1.19 9.87
C GLY A 50 25.02 -1.03 9.96
N MET A 51 24.37 -1.37 11.08
CA MET A 51 22.93 -1.15 11.27
C MET A 51 22.65 0.34 11.47
N ALA A 52 21.75 0.90 10.67
CA ALA A 52 21.29 2.27 10.83
C ALA A 52 20.19 2.37 11.90
N VAL A 53 20.14 3.49 12.59
CA VAL A 53 19.16 3.81 13.64
C VAL A 53 18.68 5.24 13.50
N THR A 54 17.36 5.43 13.56
CA THR A 54 16.71 6.75 13.60
C THR A 54 15.77 6.83 14.79
N LEU A 55 16.01 7.78 15.69
CA LEU A 55 15.18 8.06 16.87
C LEU A 55 14.44 9.38 16.66
N VAL A 56 13.13 9.39 16.86
CA VAL A 56 12.26 10.53 16.62
C VAL A 56 11.38 10.78 17.85
N PRO A 57 11.74 11.71 18.74
CA PRO A 57 10.80 12.19 19.75
C PRO A 57 9.56 12.76 19.06
N PHE A 58 8.38 12.20 19.35
CA PHE A 58 7.17 12.54 18.61
C PHE A 58 5.91 12.44 19.48
N GLY A 59 5.10 13.51 19.41
CA GLY A 59 3.81 13.59 20.09
C GLY A 59 3.95 13.74 21.61
N THR A 60 2.79 13.73 22.31
CA THR A 60 2.67 13.91 23.76
C THR A 60 2.06 12.70 24.46
N VAL A 61 1.43 11.81 23.68
CA VAL A 61 0.85 10.58 24.21
C VAL A 61 1.98 9.63 24.60
N PRO A 62 2.02 9.04 25.81
CA PRO A 62 3.11 8.20 26.29
C PRO A 62 3.11 6.81 25.62
N LYS A 63 3.24 6.81 24.31
CA LYS A 63 3.36 5.64 23.44
C LYS A 63 4.57 5.77 22.54
N VAL A 64 5.12 4.64 22.13
CA VAL A 64 6.27 4.53 21.23
C VAL A 64 6.03 3.45 20.18
N ALA A 65 6.39 3.74 18.94
CA ALA A 65 6.52 2.75 17.88
C ALA A 65 8.00 2.40 17.69
N VAL A 66 8.30 1.10 17.56
CA VAL A 66 9.62 0.57 17.20
C VAL A 66 9.44 -0.31 15.98
N VAL A 67 10.15 0.02 14.90
CA VAL A 67 10.07 -0.72 13.63
C VAL A 67 11.48 -0.96 13.10
N LEU A 68 11.84 -2.21 12.91
CA LEU A 68 13.05 -2.62 12.20
C LEU A 68 12.66 -2.97 10.76
N ALA A 69 13.24 -2.26 9.80
CA ALA A 69 13.14 -2.56 8.38
C ALA A 69 14.39 -3.34 7.95
N VAL A 70 14.22 -4.53 7.41
CA VAL A 70 15.29 -5.34 6.85
C VAL A 70 15.11 -5.38 5.33
N ARG A 71 16.15 -5.03 4.56
CA ARG A 71 16.12 -5.13 3.08
C ARG A 71 16.19 -6.59 2.64
N ALA A 72 15.12 -7.31 2.92
CA ALA A 72 14.90 -8.71 2.58
C ALA A 72 13.39 -8.94 2.40
N GLY A 73 12.98 -9.56 1.33
CA GLY A 73 11.59 -9.82 1.01
C GLY A 73 11.44 -10.75 -0.17
N ARG A 74 10.29 -10.70 -0.85
CA ARG A 74 10.01 -11.54 -2.02
C ARG A 74 11.02 -11.35 -3.16
N ALA A 75 11.64 -10.17 -3.27
CA ALA A 75 12.70 -9.90 -4.24
C ALA A 75 13.93 -10.79 -4.06
N ASN A 76 14.12 -11.40 -2.90
CA ASN A 76 15.21 -12.30 -2.58
C ASN A 76 14.88 -13.78 -2.81
N GLU A 77 13.68 -14.10 -3.32
CA GLU A 77 13.23 -15.46 -3.57
C GLU A 77 13.65 -15.93 -4.98
N ARG A 78 14.00 -17.21 -5.08
CA ARG A 78 14.12 -17.88 -6.38
C ARG A 78 12.72 -18.20 -6.93
N PRO A 79 12.57 -18.40 -8.24
CA PRO A 79 11.27 -18.71 -8.86
C PRO A 79 10.54 -19.89 -8.18
N GLU A 80 11.26 -20.96 -7.88
CA GLU A 80 10.73 -22.18 -7.24
C GLU A 80 10.47 -22.02 -5.73
N GLN A 81 10.84 -20.87 -5.16
CA GLN A 81 10.72 -20.57 -3.73
C GLN A 81 9.75 -19.40 -3.48
N THR A 82 8.89 -19.09 -4.46
CA THR A 82 7.90 -17.99 -4.29
C THR A 82 7.07 -18.23 -3.03
N TRP A 83 6.95 -17.17 -2.19
CA TRP A 83 6.36 -17.15 -0.84
C TRP A 83 7.22 -17.74 0.29
N LEU A 84 8.46 -18.13 0.03
CA LEU A 84 9.38 -18.58 1.08
C LEU A 84 9.64 -17.47 2.13
N SER A 85 9.85 -16.22 1.68
CA SER A 85 10.05 -15.09 2.57
C SER A 85 8.85 -14.86 3.50
N GLY A 86 7.65 -14.94 2.93
CA GLY A 86 6.41 -14.83 3.69
C GLY A 86 6.28 -15.94 4.73
N LEU A 87 6.50 -17.20 4.35
CA LEU A 87 6.49 -18.34 5.27
C LEU A 87 7.56 -18.19 6.37
N THR A 88 8.73 -17.61 6.02
CA THR A 88 9.76 -17.27 7.02
C THR A 88 9.25 -16.25 8.01
N GLY A 89 8.58 -15.18 7.54
CA GLY A 89 7.98 -14.17 8.41
C GLY A 89 6.90 -14.71 9.34
N ASP A 90 6.07 -15.65 8.86
CA ASP A 90 5.08 -16.31 9.72
C ASP A 90 5.76 -17.13 10.82
N LEU A 91 6.76 -17.96 10.45
CA LEU A 91 7.50 -18.76 11.41
C LEU A 91 8.30 -17.93 12.42
N MET A 92 8.73 -16.70 12.07
CA MET A 92 9.39 -15.79 13.02
C MET A 92 8.45 -15.34 14.14
N GLN A 93 7.15 -15.38 13.93
CA GLN A 93 6.14 -15.01 14.94
C GLN A 93 5.78 -16.18 15.87
N GLU A 94 6.23 -17.41 15.56
CA GLU A 94 5.98 -18.61 16.35
C GLU A 94 7.00 -18.78 17.50
N GLY A 95 7.48 -17.66 18.06
CA GLY A 95 8.40 -17.60 19.20
C GLY A 95 9.86 -17.42 18.83
N THR A 96 10.67 -17.21 19.85
CA THR A 96 12.13 -17.12 19.76
C THR A 96 12.78 -18.30 20.45
N ARG A 97 14.11 -18.38 20.37
CA ARG A 97 14.87 -19.45 21.09
C ARG A 97 14.72 -19.36 22.60
N THR A 98 14.35 -18.19 23.13
CA THR A 98 14.24 -17.91 24.56
C THR A 98 12.78 -17.74 25.02
N ILE A 99 11.85 -17.40 24.12
CA ILE A 99 10.48 -17.06 24.43
C ILE A 99 9.53 -17.88 23.55
N PRO A 100 8.73 -18.82 24.11
CA PRO A 100 7.69 -19.52 23.35
C PRO A 100 6.62 -18.57 22.78
N ALA A 101 5.93 -18.96 21.71
CA ALA A 101 4.95 -18.14 21.00
C ALA A 101 3.86 -17.53 21.92
N ALA A 102 3.26 -18.34 22.80
CA ALA A 102 2.24 -17.86 23.74
C ALA A 102 2.78 -16.79 24.69
N LYS A 103 4.01 -16.98 25.19
CA LYS A 103 4.68 -16.02 26.06
C LYS A 103 5.07 -14.75 25.33
N LEU A 104 5.48 -14.85 24.07
CA LEU A 104 5.77 -13.70 23.21
C LEU A 104 4.53 -12.80 23.07
N ALA A 105 3.37 -13.40 22.80
CA ALA A 105 2.11 -12.69 22.71
C ALA A 105 1.69 -12.03 24.04
N GLU A 106 1.85 -12.76 25.18
CA GLU A 106 1.57 -12.24 26.53
C GLU A 106 2.49 -11.05 26.88
N GLU A 107 3.79 -11.15 26.59
CA GLU A 107 4.74 -10.06 26.87
C GLU A 107 4.39 -8.79 26.09
N VAL A 108 4.05 -8.92 24.82
CA VAL A 108 3.66 -7.77 23.99
C VAL A 108 2.35 -7.16 24.47
N ALA A 109 1.36 -8.00 24.80
CA ALA A 109 0.09 -7.52 25.36
C ALA A 109 0.31 -6.82 26.71
N GLY A 110 1.21 -7.35 27.57
CA GLY A 110 1.61 -6.75 28.85
C GLY A 110 2.35 -5.41 28.68
N MET A 111 2.93 -5.12 27.51
CA MET A 111 3.48 -3.80 27.15
C MET A 111 2.43 -2.82 26.63
N GLY A 112 1.15 -3.22 26.57
CA GLY A 112 0.04 -2.40 26.08
C GLY A 112 0.04 -2.20 24.56
N GLY A 113 0.46 -3.21 23.80
CA GLY A 113 0.58 -3.09 22.35
C GLY A 113 0.58 -4.39 21.56
N ASN A 114 1.22 -4.34 20.41
CA ASN A 114 1.33 -5.45 19.46
C ASN A 114 2.75 -5.53 18.85
N LEU A 115 3.08 -6.69 18.32
CA LEU A 115 4.25 -6.95 17.50
C LEU A 115 3.81 -7.69 16.24
N SER A 116 4.35 -7.32 15.10
CA SER A 116 4.08 -7.99 13.83
C SER A 116 5.34 -8.14 12.99
N VAL A 117 5.35 -9.17 12.15
CA VAL A 117 6.33 -9.35 11.08
C VAL A 117 5.59 -9.25 9.75
N THR A 118 5.90 -8.25 8.96
CA THR A 118 5.26 -8.02 7.65
C THR A 118 6.30 -8.13 6.55
N VAL A 119 6.06 -9.05 5.61
CA VAL A 119 6.97 -9.29 4.48
C VAL A 119 6.43 -8.65 3.22
N GLY A 120 7.14 -7.63 2.74
CA GLY A 120 6.90 -6.97 1.46
C GLY A 120 7.69 -7.58 0.30
N THR A 121 7.72 -6.86 -0.83
CA THR A 121 8.56 -7.27 -1.96
C THR A 121 10.03 -7.04 -1.67
N ASP A 122 10.40 -5.87 -1.20
CA ASP A 122 11.80 -5.46 -1.03
C ASP A 122 12.27 -5.47 0.43
N GLN A 123 11.34 -5.40 1.38
CA GLN A 123 11.63 -5.27 2.79
C GLN A 123 10.73 -6.19 3.64
N THR A 124 11.28 -6.64 4.76
CA THR A 124 10.54 -7.20 5.89
C THR A 124 10.60 -6.20 7.03
N THR A 125 9.45 -5.86 7.59
CA THR A 125 9.34 -5.01 8.78
C THR A 125 8.96 -5.83 9.99
N ILE A 126 9.68 -5.63 11.09
CA ILE A 126 9.42 -6.27 12.39
C ILE A 126 9.23 -5.16 13.40
N GLY A 127 8.10 -5.11 14.07
CA GLY A 127 7.87 -4.05 15.04
C GLY A 127 6.44 -3.92 15.49
N GLY A 128 6.20 -2.87 16.27
CA GLY A 128 4.88 -2.57 16.82
C GLY A 128 4.87 -1.28 17.63
N GLU A 129 3.79 -1.09 18.35
CA GLU A 129 3.58 0.08 19.19
C GLU A 129 3.19 -0.35 20.60
N VAL A 130 3.82 0.25 21.61
CA VAL A 130 3.62 -0.04 23.04
C VAL A 130 3.59 1.25 23.88
N LEU A 131 3.41 1.12 25.19
CA LEU A 131 3.59 2.23 26.13
C LEU A 131 5.04 2.72 26.13
N GLY A 132 5.26 4.03 26.23
CA GLY A 132 6.59 4.67 26.11
C GLY A 132 7.63 4.15 27.09
N GLU A 133 7.21 3.85 28.34
CA GLU A 133 8.07 3.22 29.35
C GLU A 133 8.58 1.82 28.97
N ARG A 134 7.90 1.15 28.03
CA ARG A 134 8.25 -0.18 27.52
C ARG A 134 9.11 -0.15 26.25
N ALA A 135 9.52 1.03 25.79
CA ALA A 135 10.28 1.19 24.54
C ALA A 135 11.55 0.30 24.49
N ALA A 136 12.38 0.34 25.55
CA ALA A 136 13.59 -0.49 25.64
C ALA A 136 13.30 -1.99 25.64
N ALA A 137 12.17 -2.41 26.24
CA ALA A 137 11.73 -3.81 26.22
C ALA A 137 11.31 -4.23 24.81
N LEU A 138 10.53 -3.40 24.10
CA LEU A 138 10.14 -3.69 22.72
C LEU A 138 11.35 -3.74 21.79
N VAL A 139 12.36 -2.88 21.96
CA VAL A 139 13.62 -2.95 21.18
C VAL A 139 14.29 -4.30 21.35
N ARG A 140 14.41 -4.82 22.59
CA ARG A 140 14.98 -6.14 22.85
C ARG A 140 14.16 -7.25 22.22
N LEU A 141 12.84 -7.15 22.29
CA LEU A 141 11.93 -8.15 21.72
C LEU A 141 12.00 -8.18 20.19
N VAL A 142 12.02 -7.02 19.55
CA VAL A 142 12.23 -6.90 18.09
C VAL A 142 13.58 -7.52 17.68
N ALA A 143 14.63 -7.28 18.48
CA ALA A 143 15.93 -7.90 18.23
C ALA A 143 15.88 -9.43 18.36
N ASP A 144 15.22 -9.95 19.38
CA ASP A 144 15.15 -11.40 19.61
C ASP A 144 14.33 -12.12 18.52
N VAL A 145 13.17 -11.59 18.17
CA VAL A 145 12.35 -12.12 17.05
C VAL A 145 13.11 -12.08 15.72
N THR A 146 13.92 -11.03 15.50
CA THR A 146 14.66 -10.87 14.25
C THR A 146 15.90 -11.77 14.19
N ARG A 147 16.67 -11.84 15.28
CA ARG A 147 17.99 -12.49 15.32
C ARG A 147 17.92 -13.95 15.71
N ASN A 148 17.00 -14.29 16.58
CA ASN A 148 16.91 -15.60 17.25
C ASN A 148 15.51 -16.25 17.10
N PRO A 149 14.83 -16.17 15.93
CA PRO A 149 13.54 -16.83 15.81
C PRO A 149 13.69 -18.33 16.05
N LEU A 150 12.67 -18.93 16.67
CA LEU A 150 12.64 -20.37 16.93
C LEU A 150 12.51 -21.18 15.64
N LEU A 151 11.70 -20.70 14.70
CA LEU A 151 11.35 -21.36 13.43
C LEU A 151 10.96 -22.83 13.69
N PRO A 152 9.88 -23.09 14.44
CA PRO A 152 9.55 -24.41 14.92
C PRO A 152 9.08 -25.34 13.80
N ALA A 153 9.60 -26.56 13.75
CA ALA A 153 9.22 -27.58 12.76
C ALA A 153 7.73 -27.96 12.86
N SER A 154 7.16 -27.93 14.08
CA SER A 154 5.77 -28.28 14.35
C SER A 154 4.77 -27.37 13.64
N GLU A 155 5.13 -26.10 13.41
CA GLU A 155 4.24 -25.12 12.80
C GLU A 155 4.35 -25.04 11.28
N LEU A 156 5.40 -25.61 10.69
CA LEU A 156 5.67 -25.48 9.26
C LEU A 156 4.49 -25.95 8.39
N GLU A 157 3.96 -27.13 8.66
CA GLU A 157 2.88 -27.68 7.82
C GLU A 157 1.55 -26.97 8.06
N ARG A 158 1.28 -26.51 9.27
CA ARG A 158 0.10 -25.68 9.57
C ARG A 158 0.15 -24.37 8.78
N LEU A 159 1.25 -23.63 8.87
CA LEU A 159 1.42 -22.36 8.17
C LEU A 159 1.42 -22.51 6.65
N LYS A 160 1.99 -23.61 6.12
CA LYS A 160 1.87 -23.92 4.68
C LYS A 160 0.42 -24.16 4.28
N ALA A 161 -0.34 -24.92 5.08
CA ALA A 161 -1.76 -25.15 4.82
C ALA A 161 -2.57 -23.85 4.86
N ASP A 162 -2.29 -22.95 5.81
CA ASP A 162 -2.92 -21.64 5.92
C ASP A 162 -2.67 -20.77 4.67
N ARG A 163 -1.42 -20.73 4.21
CA ARG A 163 -1.05 -20.00 2.99
C ARG A 163 -1.66 -20.59 1.73
N LEU A 164 -1.77 -21.91 1.65
CA LEU A 164 -2.43 -22.58 0.52
C LEU A 164 -3.94 -22.31 0.49
N ARG A 165 -4.59 -22.24 1.66
CA ARG A 165 -5.99 -21.77 1.73
C ARG A 165 -6.12 -20.33 1.26
N ALA A 166 -5.24 -19.45 1.73
CA ALA A 166 -5.22 -18.06 1.27
C ALA A 166 -4.98 -17.96 -0.25
N LEU A 167 -4.08 -18.77 -0.82
CA LEU A 167 -3.84 -18.85 -2.26
C LEU A 167 -5.10 -19.29 -3.02
N SER A 168 -5.80 -20.31 -2.55
CA SER A 168 -7.05 -20.78 -3.15
C SER A 168 -8.11 -19.68 -3.16
N ILE A 169 -8.27 -18.95 -2.05
CA ILE A 169 -9.19 -17.81 -1.95
C ILE A 169 -8.79 -16.72 -2.95
N GLN A 170 -7.51 -16.32 -2.98
CA GLN A 170 -7.04 -15.30 -3.90
C GLN A 170 -7.24 -15.70 -5.37
N LYS A 171 -6.94 -16.94 -5.75
CA LYS A 171 -7.17 -17.45 -7.11
C LYS A 171 -8.66 -17.58 -7.47
N SER A 172 -9.56 -17.61 -6.49
CA SER A 172 -11.02 -17.60 -6.73
C SER A 172 -11.57 -16.20 -7.01
N GLN A 173 -10.82 -15.13 -6.69
CA GLN A 173 -11.22 -13.75 -6.88
C GLN A 173 -10.64 -13.17 -8.17
N PRO A 174 -11.41 -12.38 -8.96
CA PRO A 174 -10.94 -11.87 -10.25
C PRO A 174 -9.84 -10.82 -10.11
N GLN A 175 -9.86 -9.97 -9.05
CA GLN A 175 -8.89 -8.89 -8.86
C GLN A 175 -7.45 -9.42 -8.66
N PRO A 176 -7.14 -10.35 -7.72
CA PRO A 176 -5.80 -10.92 -7.58
C PRO A 176 -5.33 -11.68 -8.83
N VAL A 177 -6.24 -12.32 -9.56
CA VAL A 177 -5.93 -13.02 -10.82
C VAL A 177 -5.56 -12.03 -11.91
N ALA A 178 -6.29 -10.91 -12.01
CA ALA A 178 -5.96 -9.83 -12.94
C ALA A 178 -4.61 -9.19 -12.59
N GLU A 179 -4.36 -8.91 -11.31
CA GLU A 179 -3.11 -8.31 -10.81
C GLU A 179 -1.89 -9.23 -11.09
N GLU A 180 -2.02 -10.54 -10.84
CA GLU A 180 -0.97 -11.51 -11.17
C GLU A 180 -0.60 -11.43 -12.64
N LYS A 181 -1.60 -11.49 -13.52
CA LYS A 181 -1.36 -11.45 -14.97
C LYS A 181 -0.77 -10.13 -15.41
N PHE A 182 -1.27 -9.03 -14.87
CA PHE A 182 -0.77 -7.69 -15.14
C PHE A 182 0.71 -7.55 -14.77
N ARG A 183 1.09 -7.93 -13.55
CA ARG A 183 2.49 -7.89 -13.10
C ARG A 183 3.39 -8.82 -13.89
N ALA A 184 2.93 -10.02 -14.22
CA ALA A 184 3.69 -10.96 -15.02
C ALA A 184 4.04 -10.39 -16.43
N ILE A 185 3.14 -9.57 -17.01
CA ILE A 185 3.40 -8.89 -18.28
C ILE A 185 4.38 -7.73 -18.10
N LEU A 186 4.16 -6.87 -17.09
CA LEU A 186 4.98 -5.69 -16.84
C LEU A 186 6.43 -6.05 -16.47
N TYR A 187 6.60 -7.07 -15.63
CA TYR A 187 7.87 -7.35 -14.97
C TYR A 187 8.48 -8.70 -15.36
N GLY A 188 7.76 -9.50 -16.16
CA GLY A 188 8.23 -10.80 -16.64
C GLY A 188 8.55 -11.78 -15.52
N ALA A 189 9.59 -12.59 -15.71
CA ALA A 189 10.01 -13.62 -14.76
C ALA A 189 10.74 -13.08 -13.50
N THR A 190 10.80 -11.75 -13.31
CA THR A 190 11.43 -11.15 -12.13
C THR A 190 10.61 -11.41 -10.88
N PRO A 191 11.18 -11.23 -9.67
CA PRO A 191 10.41 -11.34 -8.42
C PRO A 191 9.19 -10.41 -8.35
N TYR A 192 9.22 -9.28 -9.04
CA TYR A 192 8.12 -8.31 -9.07
C TYR A 192 6.94 -8.77 -9.94
N GLY A 193 7.20 -9.63 -10.94
CA GLY A 193 6.19 -10.23 -11.80
C GLY A 193 5.57 -11.52 -11.24
N ARG A 194 6.14 -12.09 -10.17
CA ARG A 194 5.64 -13.32 -9.56
C ARG A 194 4.81 -13.01 -8.31
N LEU A 195 3.50 -13.08 -8.44
CA LEU A 195 2.61 -12.83 -7.30
C LEU A 195 2.27 -14.11 -6.55
N PHE A 196 1.98 -15.19 -7.28
CA PHE A 196 1.58 -16.47 -6.72
C PHE A 196 2.64 -17.56 -6.93
N PRO A 197 2.80 -18.49 -5.98
CA PRO A 197 3.64 -19.66 -6.18
C PRO A 197 2.93 -20.72 -7.03
N GLU A 198 3.73 -21.57 -7.65
CA GLU A 198 3.26 -22.89 -8.06
C GLU A 198 2.99 -23.72 -6.80
N GLU A 199 1.76 -24.25 -6.67
CA GLU A 199 1.32 -24.92 -5.43
C GLU A 199 2.22 -26.13 -5.07
N VAL A 200 2.59 -26.92 -6.08
CA VAL A 200 3.49 -28.08 -5.89
C VAL A 200 4.86 -27.66 -5.38
N ALA A 201 5.41 -26.57 -5.92
CA ALA A 201 6.69 -26.03 -5.48
C ALA A 201 6.62 -25.50 -4.04
N PHE A 202 5.54 -24.77 -3.70
CA PHE A 202 5.33 -24.25 -2.36
C PHE A 202 5.19 -25.37 -1.30
N ARG A 203 4.46 -26.44 -1.61
CA ARG A 203 4.34 -27.62 -0.72
C ARG A 203 5.68 -28.27 -0.41
N ARG A 204 6.66 -28.19 -1.31
CA ARG A 204 8.01 -28.77 -1.15
C ARG A 204 8.96 -27.88 -0.35
N ILE A 205 8.57 -26.69 0.05
CA ILE A 205 9.41 -25.83 0.89
C ILE A 205 9.68 -26.55 2.22
N THR A 206 10.97 -26.64 2.57
CA THR A 206 11.45 -27.28 3.80
C THR A 206 11.85 -26.26 4.85
N LEU A 207 11.90 -26.69 6.10
CA LEU A 207 12.39 -25.86 7.21
C LEU A 207 13.84 -25.41 7.00
N ASP A 208 14.67 -26.23 6.38
CA ASP A 208 16.06 -25.87 6.07
C ASP A 208 16.15 -24.74 5.06
N GLN A 209 15.23 -24.69 4.09
CA GLN A 209 15.12 -23.56 3.16
C GLN A 209 14.69 -22.28 3.89
N VAL A 210 13.74 -22.35 4.83
CA VAL A 210 13.34 -21.22 5.67
C VAL A 210 14.52 -20.71 6.49
N ARG A 211 15.24 -21.61 7.18
CA ARG A 211 16.44 -21.26 7.96
C ARG A 211 17.56 -20.69 7.08
N ALA A 212 17.75 -21.25 5.89
CA ALA A 212 18.74 -20.76 4.93
C ALA A 212 18.37 -19.36 4.41
N PHE A 213 17.10 -19.13 4.10
CA PHE A 213 16.61 -17.81 3.68
C PHE A 213 16.85 -16.77 4.76
N HIS A 214 16.49 -17.05 6.01
CA HIS A 214 16.71 -16.16 7.14
C HIS A 214 18.20 -15.83 7.29
N ARG A 215 19.09 -16.85 7.37
CA ARG A 215 20.54 -16.62 7.51
C ARG A 215 21.15 -15.83 6.36
N ALA A 216 20.68 -16.07 5.14
CA ALA A 216 21.23 -15.42 3.94
C ALA A 216 20.76 -13.99 3.74
N ASN A 217 19.62 -13.60 4.34
CA ASN A 217 19.00 -12.32 4.01
C ASN A 217 18.84 -11.37 5.20
N PHE A 218 19.03 -11.83 6.44
CA PHE A 218 18.94 -10.97 7.62
C PHE A 218 20.33 -10.66 8.16
N GLY A 219 20.58 -9.38 8.46
CA GLY A 219 21.86 -8.91 9.00
C GLY A 219 21.87 -7.41 9.23
N ALA A 220 22.81 -6.94 10.03
CA ALA A 220 22.86 -5.57 10.53
C ALA A 220 22.92 -4.53 9.40
N GLN A 221 23.82 -4.69 8.42
CA GLN A 221 24.00 -3.71 7.33
C GLN A 221 22.85 -3.61 6.33
N ARG A 222 21.86 -4.53 6.41
CA ARG A 222 20.63 -4.49 5.63
C ARG A 222 19.46 -3.90 6.40
N SER A 223 19.70 -3.50 7.64
CA SER A 223 18.67 -3.16 8.60
C SER A 223 18.73 -1.72 9.05
N HIS A 224 17.55 -1.12 9.19
CA HIS A 224 17.38 0.21 9.75
C HIS A 224 16.31 0.14 10.84
N LEU A 225 16.65 0.54 12.07
CA LEU A 225 15.72 0.62 13.18
C LEU A 225 15.20 2.04 13.34
N TYR A 226 13.89 2.16 13.40
CA TYR A 226 13.17 3.42 13.65
C TYR A 226 12.47 3.33 15.00
N VAL A 227 12.58 4.39 15.79
CA VAL A 227 11.84 4.55 17.05
C VAL A 227 11.19 5.92 17.04
N ALA A 228 9.86 5.99 17.14
CA ALA A 228 9.13 7.24 17.16
C ALA A 228 8.13 7.29 18.31
N GLY A 229 8.07 8.39 19.05
CA GLY A 229 7.14 8.59 20.15
C GLY A 229 7.72 9.24 21.36
N VAL A 230 7.14 8.95 22.52
CA VAL A 230 7.61 9.41 23.86
C VAL A 230 8.35 8.25 24.52
N PHE A 231 9.65 8.41 24.74
CA PHE A 231 10.51 7.37 25.30
C PHE A 231 11.76 7.95 26.00
N ASP A 232 12.34 7.20 26.93
CA ASP A 232 13.67 7.51 27.48
C ASP A 232 14.74 7.18 26.42
N ARG A 233 15.38 8.22 25.90
CA ARG A 233 16.39 8.09 24.86
C ARG A 233 17.59 7.28 25.31
N ALA A 234 18.09 7.50 26.53
CA ALA A 234 19.29 6.83 27.03
C ALA A 234 19.04 5.33 27.20
N ALA A 235 17.90 4.97 27.76
CA ALA A 235 17.47 3.58 27.91
C ALA A 235 17.27 2.88 26.56
N VAL A 236 16.68 3.55 25.57
CA VAL A 236 16.48 3.03 24.23
C VAL A 236 17.81 2.85 23.48
N GLU A 237 18.70 3.86 23.48
CA GLU A 237 20.03 3.75 22.86
C GLU A 237 20.85 2.62 23.48
N SER A 238 20.82 2.48 24.83
CA SER A 238 21.48 1.37 25.53
C SER A 238 20.92 0.02 25.10
N ALA A 239 19.58 -0.12 25.08
CA ALA A 239 18.92 -1.35 24.63
C ALA A 239 19.29 -1.71 23.18
N ILE A 240 19.33 -0.73 22.28
CA ILE A 240 19.73 -0.94 20.87
C ILE A 240 21.16 -1.45 20.78
N ARG A 241 22.11 -0.81 21.47
CA ARG A 241 23.52 -1.23 21.45
C ARG A 241 23.71 -2.63 22.03
N GLN A 242 23.01 -2.96 23.11
CA GLN A 242 23.06 -4.29 23.74
C GLN A 242 22.41 -5.36 22.86
N ALA A 243 21.25 -5.07 22.26
CA ALA A 243 20.48 -6.05 21.54
C ALA A 243 20.94 -6.30 20.10
N PHE A 244 21.58 -5.29 19.47
CA PHE A 244 21.99 -5.36 18.06
C PHE A 244 23.49 -5.17 17.84
N GLY A 245 24.27 -4.76 18.84
CA GLY A 245 25.68 -4.38 18.67
C GLY A 245 26.57 -5.51 18.16
N ASP A 246 26.31 -6.74 18.56
CA ASP A 246 26.99 -7.97 18.14
C ASP A 246 26.31 -8.71 16.99
N TRP A 247 25.21 -8.15 16.43
CA TRP A 247 24.55 -8.80 15.33
C TRP A 247 25.46 -8.86 14.10
N GLN A 248 25.52 -10.04 13.49
CA GLN A 248 26.35 -10.24 12.30
C GLN A 248 25.98 -9.23 11.22
N ARG A 249 27.01 -8.73 10.54
CA ARG A 249 26.87 -7.74 9.50
C ARG A 249 25.93 -8.19 8.37
N GLY A 250 26.02 -9.46 8.01
CA GLY A 250 25.24 -10.05 6.92
C GLY A 250 25.71 -9.59 5.53
N PRO A 251 25.08 -10.08 4.46
CA PRO A 251 25.42 -9.71 3.09
C PRO A 251 24.97 -8.27 2.78
N THR A 252 25.70 -7.61 1.88
CA THR A 252 25.27 -6.31 1.33
C THR A 252 23.93 -6.45 0.61
N PRO A 253 22.99 -5.50 0.77
CA PRO A 253 21.80 -5.50 -0.06
C PRO A 253 22.17 -5.44 -1.53
N ALA A 254 21.76 -6.44 -2.29
CA ALA A 254 21.87 -6.42 -3.75
C ALA A 254 20.49 -6.12 -4.32
N PRO A 255 20.19 -4.88 -4.69
CA PRO A 255 18.90 -4.55 -5.26
C PRO A 255 18.79 -5.19 -6.65
N ALA A 256 17.76 -5.98 -6.86
CA ALA A 256 17.36 -6.34 -8.20
C ALA A 256 16.97 -5.06 -8.95
N GLN A 257 17.50 -4.85 -10.14
CA GLN A 257 17.02 -3.80 -11.04
C GLN A 257 16.15 -4.47 -12.12
N PRO A 258 14.87 -4.63 -11.89
CA PRO A 258 14.00 -5.23 -12.87
C PRO A 258 13.81 -4.26 -14.03
N LYS A 259 13.81 -4.81 -15.26
CA LYS A 259 13.38 -4.05 -16.42
C LYS A 259 11.87 -4.21 -16.54
N SER A 260 11.15 -3.12 -16.48
CA SER A 260 9.72 -3.08 -16.80
C SER A 260 9.53 -2.99 -18.33
N ARG A 261 8.36 -3.46 -18.80
CA ARG A 261 7.99 -3.41 -20.21
C ARG A 261 6.77 -2.53 -20.39
N ALA A 262 6.91 -1.49 -21.22
CA ALA A 262 5.80 -0.70 -21.71
C ALA A 262 5.41 -1.23 -23.11
N GLN A 263 4.32 -1.99 -23.19
CA GLN A 263 3.86 -2.56 -24.46
C GLN A 263 2.35 -2.71 -24.46
N ARG A 264 1.70 -2.23 -25.53
CA ARG A 264 0.27 -2.49 -25.71
C ARG A 264 0.02 -3.99 -25.74
N THR A 265 -0.69 -4.48 -24.74
CA THR A 265 -1.06 -5.87 -24.59
C THR A 265 -2.47 -5.93 -24.03
N LEU A 266 -3.35 -6.73 -24.62
CA LEU A 266 -4.66 -7.02 -24.05
C LEU A 266 -4.74 -8.52 -23.79
N VAL A 267 -5.09 -8.86 -22.55
CA VAL A 267 -5.35 -10.25 -22.14
C VAL A 267 -6.74 -10.34 -21.55
N LEU A 268 -7.56 -11.22 -22.11
CA LEU A 268 -8.86 -11.58 -21.56
C LEU A 268 -8.75 -12.97 -20.90
N LEU A 269 -8.92 -13.01 -19.59
CA LEU A 269 -8.98 -14.23 -18.79
C LEU A 269 -10.44 -14.63 -18.63
N ASP A 270 -10.77 -15.84 -19.08
CA ASP A 270 -12.15 -16.32 -19.08
C ASP A 270 -12.63 -16.69 -17.66
N ARG A 271 -13.78 -16.14 -17.28
CA ARG A 271 -14.53 -16.50 -16.07
C ARG A 271 -15.99 -16.73 -16.46
N PRO A 272 -16.32 -17.95 -16.90
CA PRO A 272 -17.65 -18.26 -17.43
C PRO A 272 -18.76 -17.90 -16.45
N GLY A 273 -19.79 -17.21 -16.95
CA GLY A 273 -20.96 -16.80 -16.16
C GLY A 273 -20.71 -15.64 -15.19
N ALA A 274 -19.56 -14.98 -15.26
CA ALA A 274 -19.29 -13.81 -14.43
C ALA A 274 -20.23 -12.65 -14.82
N VAL A 275 -20.94 -12.12 -13.83
CA VAL A 275 -21.84 -10.95 -14.01
C VAL A 275 -21.09 -9.62 -13.99
N GLN A 276 -19.84 -9.64 -13.52
CA GLN A 276 -18.93 -8.50 -13.52
C GLN A 276 -17.60 -8.89 -14.18
N SER A 277 -16.96 -7.89 -14.80
CA SER A 277 -15.58 -7.96 -15.27
C SER A 277 -14.68 -7.12 -14.38
N THR A 278 -13.51 -7.65 -14.06
CA THR A 278 -12.42 -6.87 -13.47
C THR A 278 -11.49 -6.39 -14.56
N ILE A 279 -11.24 -5.10 -14.61
CA ILE A 279 -10.30 -4.45 -15.53
C ILE A 279 -9.10 -3.98 -14.71
N ILE A 280 -7.89 -4.30 -15.14
CA ILE A 280 -6.65 -3.64 -14.71
C ILE A 280 -5.93 -3.19 -15.96
N MET A 281 -5.58 -1.89 -16.02
CA MET A 281 -4.81 -1.35 -17.14
C MET A 281 -3.75 -0.40 -16.64
N GLY A 282 -2.56 -0.44 -17.25
CA GLY A 282 -1.46 0.42 -16.78
C GLY A 282 -0.16 0.19 -17.51
N LEU A 283 0.87 0.89 -17.05
CA LEU A 283 2.19 0.90 -17.66
C LEU A 283 3.25 1.34 -16.64
N PRO A 284 4.56 1.05 -16.92
CA PRO A 284 5.65 1.56 -16.11
C PRO A 284 5.72 3.10 -16.16
N VAL A 285 6.05 3.70 -15.01
CA VAL A 285 6.24 5.14 -14.84
C VAL A 285 7.50 5.42 -14.01
N PRO A 286 7.98 6.68 -13.95
CA PRO A 286 9.11 7.05 -13.10
C PRO A 286 8.94 6.66 -11.63
N ASP A 287 10.04 6.23 -11.00
CA ASP A 287 10.10 5.91 -9.58
C ASP A 287 10.29 7.18 -8.71
N PRO A 288 10.16 7.08 -7.36
CA PRO A 288 10.25 8.23 -6.46
C PRO A 288 11.54 9.06 -6.53
N ALA A 289 12.62 8.52 -7.09
CA ALA A 289 13.87 9.27 -7.25
C ALA A 289 13.85 10.23 -8.45
N ASP A 290 12.87 10.12 -9.32
CA ASP A 290 12.70 11.02 -10.45
C ASP A 290 12.03 12.35 -10.01
N SER A 291 12.51 13.44 -10.56
CA SER A 291 11.96 14.78 -10.29
C SER A 291 10.49 14.95 -10.72
N GLU A 292 10.06 14.19 -11.71
CA GLU A 292 8.69 14.21 -12.26
C GLU A 292 7.70 13.32 -11.46
N TYR A 293 8.19 12.58 -10.46
CA TYR A 293 7.34 11.70 -9.67
C TYR A 293 6.22 12.44 -8.92
N VAL A 294 6.52 13.58 -8.28
CA VAL A 294 5.47 14.36 -7.57
C VAL A 294 4.44 14.96 -8.53
N PRO A 295 4.81 15.61 -9.65
CA PRO A 295 3.84 16.00 -10.69
C PRO A 295 3.01 14.83 -11.23
N LEU A 296 3.60 13.64 -11.35
CA LEU A 296 2.88 12.44 -11.76
C LEU A 296 1.87 11.98 -10.70
N LEU A 297 2.19 12.05 -9.41
CA LEU A 297 1.24 11.76 -8.33
C LEU A 297 0.04 12.71 -8.34
N VAL A 298 0.27 14.00 -8.60
CA VAL A 298 -0.81 14.99 -8.74
C VAL A 298 -1.68 14.65 -9.97
N THR A 299 -1.05 14.31 -11.10
CA THR A 299 -1.73 13.89 -12.33
C THR A 299 -2.58 12.64 -12.09
N ASN A 300 -2.03 11.63 -11.41
CA ASN A 300 -2.77 10.43 -11.02
C ASN A 300 -3.99 10.76 -10.15
N SER A 301 -3.80 11.59 -9.12
CA SER A 301 -4.90 11.96 -8.22
C SER A 301 -6.04 12.65 -8.95
N LEU A 302 -5.73 13.54 -9.91
CA LEU A 302 -6.73 14.21 -10.73
C LEU A 302 -7.44 13.24 -11.68
N LEU A 303 -6.70 12.30 -12.28
CA LEU A 303 -7.23 11.39 -13.28
C LEU A 303 -8.12 10.29 -12.67
N GLY A 304 -7.61 9.54 -11.68
CA GLY A 304 -8.32 8.36 -11.13
C GLY A 304 -8.02 8.09 -9.65
N GLY A 305 -7.01 8.76 -9.04
CA GLY A 305 -6.56 8.42 -7.69
C GLY A 305 -7.33 9.08 -6.55
N ALA A 306 -8.10 10.15 -6.80
CA ALA A 306 -8.94 10.77 -5.79
C ALA A 306 -10.41 10.37 -5.98
N PHE A 307 -11.18 10.41 -4.89
CA PHE A 307 -12.62 10.09 -4.95
C PHE A 307 -13.39 10.96 -5.95
N GLY A 308 -13.06 12.25 -6.05
CA GLY A 308 -13.63 13.18 -7.03
C GLY A 308 -12.83 13.28 -8.34
N SER A 309 -12.00 12.30 -8.67
CA SER A 309 -11.21 12.26 -9.90
C SER A 309 -12.07 12.14 -11.15
N ARG A 310 -11.48 12.40 -12.32
CA ARG A 310 -12.19 12.37 -13.61
C ARG A 310 -12.78 11.00 -13.92
N ILE A 311 -11.99 9.94 -13.81
CA ILE A 311 -12.45 8.57 -14.09
C ILE A 311 -13.57 8.19 -13.09
N THR A 312 -13.39 8.46 -11.79
CA THR A 312 -14.42 8.17 -10.80
C THR A 312 -15.71 8.94 -11.07
N SER A 313 -15.61 10.23 -11.36
CA SER A 313 -16.79 11.07 -11.70
C SER A 313 -17.49 10.58 -12.96
N ASN A 314 -16.75 10.13 -13.97
CA ASN A 314 -17.31 9.62 -15.22
C ASN A 314 -17.98 8.24 -15.01
N ILE A 315 -17.18 7.20 -14.71
CA ILE A 315 -17.71 5.82 -14.74
C ILE A 315 -18.52 5.42 -13.52
N ARG A 316 -18.39 6.14 -12.40
CA ARG A 316 -19.18 5.92 -11.18
C ARG A 316 -20.41 6.81 -11.14
N GLU A 317 -20.22 8.16 -11.13
CA GLU A 317 -21.31 9.09 -10.87
C GLU A 317 -22.21 9.32 -12.09
N GLN A 318 -21.61 9.48 -13.29
CA GLN A 318 -22.36 9.80 -14.50
C GLN A 318 -22.91 8.53 -15.20
N LYS A 319 -22.12 7.46 -15.28
CA LYS A 319 -22.45 6.25 -16.02
C LYS A 319 -23.00 5.13 -15.12
N GLY A 320 -22.63 5.11 -13.82
CA GLY A 320 -23.02 4.03 -12.93
C GLY A 320 -22.40 2.67 -13.28
N TYR A 321 -21.25 2.66 -13.98
CA TYR A 321 -20.60 1.43 -14.44
C TYR A 321 -19.77 0.76 -13.35
N SER A 322 -19.22 1.51 -12.40
CA SER A 322 -18.37 0.99 -11.34
C SER A 322 -18.67 1.66 -10.02
N TYR A 323 -18.56 0.91 -8.92
CA TYR A 323 -18.71 1.48 -7.58
C TYR A 323 -17.39 2.08 -7.07
N SER A 324 -16.26 1.47 -7.38
CA SER A 324 -14.96 1.84 -6.83
C SER A 324 -13.84 1.77 -7.88
N PRO A 325 -13.91 2.58 -8.95
CA PRO A 325 -12.79 2.70 -9.87
C PRO A 325 -11.66 3.45 -9.15
N PHE A 326 -10.41 3.05 -9.41
CA PHE A 326 -9.27 3.65 -8.71
C PHE A 326 -7.98 3.51 -9.49
N SER A 327 -7.23 4.59 -9.61
CA SER A 327 -5.87 4.53 -10.13
C SER A 327 -4.81 4.84 -9.07
N ALA A 328 -3.66 4.20 -9.21
CA ALA A 328 -2.53 4.40 -8.32
C ALA A 328 -1.20 4.41 -9.09
N VAL A 329 -0.24 5.15 -8.54
CA VAL A 329 1.18 4.95 -8.81
C VAL A 329 1.74 4.07 -7.69
N THR A 330 2.09 2.83 -8.02
CA THR A 330 2.69 1.88 -7.08
C THR A 330 4.19 1.85 -7.28
N ASP A 331 4.93 2.20 -6.23
CA ASP A 331 6.38 2.21 -6.23
C ASP A 331 6.97 0.96 -5.57
N GLN A 332 8.18 0.64 -5.99
CA GLN A 332 9.07 -0.36 -5.44
C GLN A 332 10.50 0.15 -5.59
N TYR A 333 11.50 -0.60 -5.15
CA TYR A 333 12.87 -0.12 -5.26
C TYR A 333 13.28 0.16 -6.71
N ARG A 334 13.47 1.45 -7.04
CA ARG A 334 13.86 1.91 -8.39
C ARG A 334 12.91 1.45 -9.51
N LEU A 335 11.65 1.35 -9.19
CA LEU A 335 10.61 0.88 -10.10
C LEU A 335 9.26 1.45 -9.68
N ALA A 336 8.45 1.86 -10.65
CA ALA A 336 7.04 2.17 -10.40
C ALA A 336 6.17 1.86 -11.62
N HIS A 337 4.88 1.69 -11.38
CA HIS A 337 3.88 1.62 -12.44
C HIS A 337 2.64 2.42 -12.03
N TRP A 338 1.98 2.96 -13.03
CA TRP A 338 0.62 3.47 -12.91
C TRP A 338 -0.35 2.37 -13.32
N ALA A 339 -1.42 2.21 -12.57
CA ALA A 339 -2.51 1.31 -12.96
C ALA A 339 -3.86 1.89 -12.56
N GLU A 340 -4.86 1.72 -13.43
CA GLU A 340 -6.29 1.90 -13.17
C GLU A 340 -6.93 0.54 -12.99
N GLN A 341 -7.80 0.41 -11.99
CA GLN A 341 -8.56 -0.79 -11.69
C GLN A 341 -10.04 -0.46 -11.54
N ALA A 342 -10.90 -1.26 -12.16
CA ALA A 342 -12.35 -1.13 -12.02
C ALA A 342 -13.05 -2.50 -12.12
N ASP A 343 -14.06 -2.72 -11.27
CA ASP A 343 -15.03 -3.80 -11.43
C ASP A 343 -16.31 -3.23 -12.04
N VAL A 344 -16.75 -3.79 -13.16
CA VAL A 344 -17.87 -3.27 -13.94
C VAL A 344 -18.83 -4.40 -14.34
N PRO A 345 -20.13 -4.15 -14.54
CA PRO A 345 -21.03 -5.14 -15.15
C PRO A 345 -20.48 -5.65 -16.49
N THR A 346 -20.54 -6.95 -16.71
CA THR A 346 -19.94 -7.61 -17.88
C THR A 346 -20.40 -7.01 -19.23
N ASN A 347 -21.65 -6.56 -19.32
CA ASN A 347 -22.21 -5.98 -20.54
C ASN A 347 -21.71 -4.57 -20.87
N VAL A 348 -21.03 -3.89 -19.96
CA VAL A 348 -20.47 -2.54 -20.17
C VAL A 348 -18.94 -2.49 -20.09
N THR A 349 -18.26 -3.65 -20.14
CA THR A 349 -16.79 -3.75 -20.04
C THR A 349 -16.11 -2.88 -21.11
N GLY A 350 -16.48 -2.99 -22.36
CA GLY A 350 -15.90 -2.19 -23.46
C GLY A 350 -16.25 -0.71 -23.35
N ALA A 351 -17.48 -0.39 -22.92
CA ALA A 351 -17.91 0.98 -22.67
C ALA A 351 -17.07 1.62 -21.53
N SER A 352 -16.81 0.88 -20.45
CA SER A 352 -15.97 1.34 -19.34
C SER A 352 -14.54 1.61 -19.77
N LEU A 353 -13.93 0.70 -20.54
CA LEU A 353 -12.60 0.94 -21.13
C LEU A 353 -12.59 2.20 -22.01
N LYS A 354 -13.63 2.41 -22.83
CA LYS A 354 -13.75 3.61 -23.65
C LYS A 354 -13.76 4.88 -22.82
N GLU A 355 -14.54 4.92 -21.74
CA GLU A 355 -14.62 6.09 -20.88
C GLU A 355 -13.30 6.34 -20.14
N ILE A 356 -12.61 5.30 -19.66
CA ILE A 356 -11.29 5.45 -19.03
C ILE A 356 -10.29 6.04 -20.05
N PHE A 357 -10.24 5.51 -21.28
CA PHE A 357 -9.37 6.06 -22.32
C PHE A 357 -9.75 7.48 -22.72
N ASN A 358 -11.05 7.80 -22.79
CA ASN A 358 -11.52 9.15 -23.07
C ASN A 358 -10.99 10.17 -22.04
N GLU A 359 -11.01 9.83 -20.73
CA GLU A 359 -10.48 10.72 -19.70
C GLU A 359 -8.96 10.86 -19.78
N ILE A 360 -8.23 9.77 -20.11
CA ILE A 360 -6.79 9.83 -20.35
C ILE A 360 -6.49 10.75 -21.55
N ASP A 361 -7.16 10.55 -22.68
CA ASP A 361 -6.91 11.33 -23.91
C ASP A 361 -7.34 12.79 -23.73
N ARG A 362 -8.42 13.05 -23.00
CA ARG A 362 -8.82 14.40 -22.64
C ARG A 362 -7.74 15.09 -21.81
N LEU A 363 -7.15 14.42 -20.82
CA LEU A 363 -6.07 15.00 -20.01
C LEU A 363 -4.77 15.19 -20.80
N ARG A 364 -4.53 14.36 -21.81
CA ARG A 364 -3.39 14.48 -22.75
C ARG A 364 -3.59 15.63 -23.76
N SER A 365 -4.81 15.91 -24.16
CA SER A 365 -5.13 16.97 -25.14
C SER A 365 -5.33 18.34 -24.48
N GLU A 366 -5.93 18.39 -23.30
CA GLU A 366 -6.35 19.61 -22.61
C GLU A 366 -5.76 19.68 -21.20
N ALA A 367 -5.20 20.85 -20.85
CA ALA A 367 -4.81 21.12 -19.48
C ALA A 367 -6.06 21.22 -18.57
N PRO A 368 -6.02 20.69 -17.32
CA PRO A 368 -7.17 20.82 -16.43
C PRO A 368 -7.40 22.28 -16.02
N PRO A 369 -8.65 22.68 -15.74
CA PRO A 369 -8.94 23.98 -15.15
C PRO A 369 -8.22 24.15 -13.81
N GLN A 370 -7.72 25.35 -13.51
CA GLN A 370 -7.03 25.63 -12.26
C GLN A 370 -7.85 25.28 -11.00
N PRO A 371 -9.18 25.55 -10.92
CA PRO A 371 -9.97 25.18 -9.75
C PRO A 371 -10.01 23.67 -9.49
N GLU A 372 -10.08 22.83 -10.54
CA GLU A 372 -10.02 21.38 -10.44
C GLU A 372 -8.67 20.93 -9.86
N LEU A 373 -7.56 21.43 -10.41
CA LEU A 373 -6.22 21.12 -9.94
C LEU A 373 -6.03 21.57 -8.48
N THR A 374 -6.47 22.77 -8.13
CA THR A 374 -6.35 23.29 -6.76
C THR A 374 -7.07 22.42 -5.73
N GLY A 375 -8.22 21.83 -6.08
CA GLY A 375 -8.91 20.86 -5.24
C GLY A 375 -8.07 19.62 -4.96
N ILE A 376 -7.42 19.08 -5.98
CA ILE A 376 -6.52 17.90 -5.89
C ILE A 376 -5.26 18.21 -5.08
N GLU A 377 -4.63 19.35 -5.33
CA GLU A 377 -3.44 19.80 -4.59
C GLU A 377 -3.70 19.92 -3.09
N ARG A 378 -4.82 20.55 -2.71
CA ARG A 378 -5.23 20.66 -1.30
C ARG A 378 -5.57 19.33 -0.68
N ASN A 379 -6.21 18.44 -1.42
CA ASN A 379 -6.49 17.08 -0.96
C ASN A 379 -5.20 16.32 -0.67
N LEU A 380 -4.23 16.32 -1.60
CA LEU A 380 -2.94 15.67 -1.40
C LEU A 380 -2.15 16.24 -0.22
N ALA A 381 -2.13 17.58 -0.07
CA ALA A 381 -1.50 18.24 1.07
C ALA A 381 -2.17 17.83 2.40
N GLY A 382 -3.50 17.76 2.43
CA GLY A 382 -4.27 17.32 3.60
C GLY A 382 -4.01 15.85 3.95
N VAL A 383 -4.04 14.96 2.95
CA VAL A 383 -3.72 13.53 3.14
C VAL A 383 -2.28 13.36 3.65
N PHE A 384 -1.32 14.10 3.10
CA PHE A 384 0.06 14.08 3.57
C PHE A 384 0.17 14.50 5.04
N ALA A 385 -0.51 15.57 5.45
CA ALA A 385 -0.52 16.03 6.83
C ALA A 385 -1.12 14.95 7.78
N LEU A 386 -2.24 14.33 7.39
CA LEU A 386 -2.87 13.25 8.16
C LEU A 386 -1.96 12.02 8.29
N GLN A 387 -1.31 11.62 7.21
CA GLN A 387 -0.37 10.48 7.21
C GLN A 387 0.84 10.70 8.12
N ASN A 388 1.24 11.95 8.33
CA ASN A 388 2.35 12.33 9.23
C ASN A 388 1.91 12.65 10.66
N SER A 389 0.63 12.46 11.00
CA SER A 389 0.11 12.76 12.34
C SER A 389 0.27 11.62 13.34
N SER A 390 0.77 10.47 12.93
CA SER A 390 0.98 9.31 13.79
C SER A 390 2.44 8.86 13.82
N ARG A 391 2.84 8.14 14.88
CA ARG A 391 4.18 7.58 15.04
C ARG A 391 4.57 6.66 13.89
N LEU A 392 3.70 5.74 13.54
CA LEU A 392 3.92 4.84 12.40
C LEU A 392 3.91 5.58 11.06
N GLY A 393 3.11 6.64 10.93
CA GLY A 393 3.12 7.50 9.74
C GLY A 393 4.46 8.20 9.55
N VAL A 394 5.03 8.79 10.60
CA VAL A 394 6.37 9.40 10.56
C VAL A 394 7.43 8.36 10.22
N ILE A 395 7.41 7.17 10.86
CA ILE A 395 8.32 6.07 10.54
C ILE A 395 8.18 5.68 9.06
N GLY A 396 6.96 5.49 8.56
CA GLY A 396 6.73 5.11 7.16
C GLY A 396 7.29 6.12 6.16
N ARG A 397 7.23 7.42 6.46
CA ARG A 397 7.84 8.47 5.62
C ARG A 397 9.36 8.45 5.65
N LEU A 398 9.95 8.26 6.83
CA LEU A 398 11.40 8.09 6.95
C LEU A 398 11.87 6.81 6.24
N GLN A 399 11.17 5.70 6.41
CA GLN A 399 11.45 4.47 5.66
C GLN A 399 11.39 4.67 4.14
N PHE A 400 10.40 5.44 3.66
CA PHE A 400 10.25 5.73 2.24
C PHE A 400 11.46 6.52 1.70
N VAL A 401 11.88 7.60 2.35
CA VAL A 401 13.03 8.38 1.87
C VAL A 401 14.33 7.60 1.96
N ASP A 402 14.55 6.85 3.05
CA ASP A 402 15.73 6.01 3.22
C ASP A 402 15.79 4.86 2.20
N PHE A 403 14.63 4.24 1.94
CA PHE A 403 14.52 3.14 0.99
C PHE A 403 14.85 3.59 -0.44
N HIS A 404 14.35 4.75 -0.84
CA HIS A 404 14.58 5.30 -2.19
C HIS A 404 15.88 6.12 -2.29
N GLY A 405 16.59 6.35 -1.18
CA GLY A 405 17.81 7.18 -1.13
C GLY A 405 17.53 8.65 -1.39
N LEU A 406 16.42 9.15 -0.88
CA LEU A 406 15.98 10.53 -1.03
C LEU A 406 16.44 11.39 0.15
N PRO A 407 16.68 12.68 -0.04
CA PRO A 407 17.01 13.58 1.07
C PRO A 407 15.75 13.93 1.90
N ASP A 408 15.94 14.36 3.14
CA ASP A 408 14.86 14.86 4.02
C ASP A 408 14.05 15.99 3.37
N ALA A 409 14.67 16.80 2.53
CA ALA A 409 14.02 17.84 1.73
C ALA A 409 12.86 17.30 0.87
N TYR A 410 12.92 16.02 0.48
CA TYR A 410 11.80 15.40 -0.23
C TYR A 410 10.50 15.46 0.57
N LEU A 411 10.57 15.27 1.90
CA LEU A 411 9.41 15.34 2.79
C LEU A 411 9.04 16.79 3.16
N THR A 412 10.02 17.62 3.49
CA THR A 412 9.77 19.00 3.92
C THR A 412 9.25 19.90 2.79
N ASP A 413 9.65 19.61 1.55
CA ASP A 413 9.21 20.36 0.38
C ASP A 413 8.04 19.70 -0.37
N TYR A 414 7.57 18.52 0.09
CA TYR A 414 6.51 17.78 -0.62
C TYR A 414 5.26 18.60 -0.87
N VAL A 415 4.73 19.25 0.17
CA VAL A 415 3.52 20.09 0.05
C VAL A 415 3.76 21.27 -0.92
N LYS A 416 4.92 21.93 -0.84
CA LYS A 416 5.29 23.00 -1.77
C LYS A 416 5.37 22.52 -3.20
N ARG A 417 5.97 21.35 -3.42
CA ARG A 417 6.08 20.72 -4.75
C ARG A 417 4.72 20.33 -5.31
N VAL A 418 3.81 19.82 -4.49
CA VAL A 418 2.43 19.51 -4.88
C VAL A 418 1.70 20.78 -5.30
N LEU A 419 1.74 21.85 -4.47
CA LEU A 419 1.06 23.12 -4.73
C LEU A 419 1.70 23.94 -5.87
N ALA A 420 2.90 23.61 -6.32
CA ALA A 420 3.58 24.26 -7.43
C ALA A 420 3.29 23.59 -8.79
N VAL A 421 2.56 22.49 -8.82
CA VAL A 421 2.21 21.81 -10.07
C VAL A 421 1.22 22.64 -10.86
N THR A 422 1.51 22.91 -12.12
CA THR A 422 0.66 23.72 -13.00
C THR A 422 -0.24 22.82 -13.87
N PRO A 423 -1.38 23.36 -14.38
CA PRO A 423 -2.21 22.64 -15.36
C PRO A 423 -1.44 22.15 -16.58
N GLY A 424 -0.48 22.94 -17.05
CA GLY A 424 0.40 22.57 -18.17
C GLY A 424 1.30 21.39 -17.85
N GLN A 425 1.83 21.32 -16.61
CA GLN A 425 2.62 20.17 -16.16
C GLN A 425 1.77 18.90 -16.07
N VAL A 426 0.54 18.98 -15.54
CA VAL A 426 -0.38 17.83 -15.51
C VAL A 426 -0.63 17.28 -16.91
N LYS A 427 -0.92 18.14 -17.88
CA LYS A 427 -1.04 17.75 -19.30
C LYS A 427 0.25 17.08 -19.81
N THR A 428 1.40 17.68 -19.53
CA THR A 428 2.70 17.15 -19.94
C THR A 428 2.96 15.75 -19.35
N MET A 429 2.64 15.54 -18.05
CA MET A 429 2.76 14.23 -17.41
C MET A 429 1.84 13.20 -18.07
N ALA A 430 0.59 13.57 -18.36
CA ALA A 430 -0.34 12.69 -19.06
C ALA A 430 0.17 12.34 -20.47
N GLN A 431 0.68 13.31 -21.24
CA GLN A 431 1.25 13.09 -22.56
C GLN A 431 2.48 12.17 -22.53
N ARG A 432 3.34 12.34 -21.55
CA ARG A 432 4.61 11.63 -21.47
C ARG A 432 4.46 10.21 -20.90
N TYR A 433 3.67 10.06 -19.85
CA TYR A 433 3.62 8.83 -19.08
C TYR A 433 2.32 8.03 -19.20
N LEU A 434 1.22 8.61 -19.63
CA LEU A 434 -0.05 7.89 -19.79
C LEU A 434 -0.32 7.61 -21.26
N GLN A 435 0.57 6.82 -21.88
CA GLN A 435 0.52 6.50 -23.31
C GLN A 435 -0.42 5.31 -23.58
N PRO A 436 -1.61 5.50 -24.18
CA PRO A 436 -2.56 4.41 -24.43
C PRO A 436 -1.93 3.24 -25.17
N ASP A 437 -1.09 3.49 -26.19
CA ASP A 437 -0.47 2.46 -27.03
C ASP A 437 0.65 1.66 -26.33
N SER A 438 0.99 2.03 -25.11
CA SER A 438 1.98 1.35 -24.27
C SER A 438 1.37 0.62 -23.07
N MET A 439 0.04 0.68 -22.91
CA MET A 439 -0.64 0.12 -21.75
C MET A 439 -0.86 -1.38 -21.88
N THR A 440 -0.56 -2.11 -20.82
CA THR A 440 -1.05 -3.48 -20.59
C THR A 440 -2.45 -3.41 -20.06
N ILE A 441 -3.37 -4.18 -20.65
CA ILE A 441 -4.77 -4.29 -20.23
C ILE A 441 -5.04 -5.76 -19.92
N VAL A 442 -5.53 -6.03 -18.71
CA VAL A 442 -6.00 -7.35 -18.31
C VAL A 442 -7.47 -7.24 -17.93
N VAL A 443 -8.29 -8.11 -18.51
CA VAL A 443 -9.70 -8.21 -18.21
C VAL A 443 -9.99 -9.63 -17.74
N VAL A 444 -10.64 -9.78 -16.60
CA VAL A 444 -11.15 -11.06 -16.09
C VAL A 444 -12.68 -11.00 -16.17
N GLY A 445 -13.31 -11.83 -16.96
CA GLY A 445 -14.77 -11.78 -17.17
C GLY A 445 -15.29 -12.91 -18.06
N ASP A 446 -16.60 -12.94 -18.29
CA ASP A 446 -17.21 -13.93 -19.19
C ASP A 446 -16.78 -13.65 -20.64
N LYS A 447 -15.90 -14.50 -21.16
CA LYS A 447 -15.34 -14.34 -22.51
C LYS A 447 -16.41 -14.29 -23.60
N LYS A 448 -17.52 -15.00 -23.44
CA LYS A 448 -18.61 -15.02 -24.43
C LYS A 448 -19.23 -13.64 -24.62
N THR A 449 -19.33 -12.88 -23.53
CA THR A 449 -19.92 -11.55 -23.52
C THR A 449 -18.89 -10.45 -23.75
N VAL A 450 -17.64 -10.62 -23.28
CA VAL A 450 -16.63 -9.57 -23.22
C VAL A 450 -15.75 -9.53 -24.48
N ALA A 451 -15.53 -10.66 -25.16
CA ALA A 451 -14.52 -10.74 -26.24
C ALA A 451 -14.71 -9.69 -27.34
N GLU A 452 -15.91 -9.52 -27.87
CA GLU A 452 -16.18 -8.54 -28.93
C GLU A 452 -16.11 -7.09 -28.39
N GLN A 453 -16.46 -6.85 -27.12
CA GLN A 453 -16.38 -5.53 -26.50
C GLN A 453 -14.95 -5.02 -26.36
N VAL A 454 -13.97 -5.91 -26.11
CA VAL A 454 -12.56 -5.54 -25.89
C VAL A 454 -11.71 -5.62 -27.15
N LYS A 455 -12.22 -6.18 -28.24
CA LYS A 455 -11.53 -6.29 -29.52
C LYS A 455 -10.92 -4.98 -30.07
N PRO A 456 -11.60 -3.81 -29.94
CA PRO A 456 -11.02 -2.53 -30.37
C PRO A 456 -9.72 -2.14 -29.63
N TYR A 457 -9.49 -2.73 -28.46
CA TYR A 457 -8.31 -2.44 -27.63
C TYR A 457 -7.15 -3.42 -27.87
N GLN A 458 -7.32 -4.43 -28.69
CA GLN A 458 -6.23 -5.28 -29.15
C GLN A 458 -5.29 -4.52 -30.05
N ARG A 459 -4.02 -4.91 -30.08
CA ARG A 459 -3.04 -4.33 -31.01
C ARG A 459 -3.44 -4.73 -32.43
N SER A 460 -3.50 -3.77 -33.36
CA SER A 460 -3.65 -4.06 -34.78
C SER A 460 -2.42 -4.85 -35.24
N GLY A 461 -2.55 -6.14 -35.56
CA GLY A 461 -1.47 -6.95 -36.13
C GLY A 461 -0.88 -8.05 -35.22
N SER A 462 -1.59 -8.54 -34.22
CA SER A 462 -1.23 -9.77 -33.48
C SER A 462 -2.16 -10.92 -33.85
#